data_963ef7ee7c934098c85bf52a587ff617
#
_entry.id   963ef7ee7c934098c85bf52a587ff617
#
_cell.length_a   1.000
_cell.length_b   1.000
_cell.length_c   1.000
_cell.angle_alpha   90.00
_cell.angle_beta   90.00
_cell.angle_gamma   90.00
#
_symmetry.space_group_name_H-M   'P 1'
#
loop_
_entity.id
_entity.type
_entity.pdbx_description
1 polymer ?
#
loop_
_entity_poly.entity_id
_entity_poly.type
_entity_poly.pdbx_seq_one_letter_code
_entity_poly.pdbx_strand_id
1 'polypeptide(L)'
;MIEMRVSLEVKLDSNILSFIRENPGCHLRKIRKELSLSMGSVQYQLNRLEKRGVITSSKHGFYRFYFPVGMEDFDKKIIEILSQETAKQILLFIIKQGNPTQSEIAIEVGIASPSVNWHVQRLIELKIIEEIKDGKYKRYRIVGSHEKLLNAVVFIKNYFPSLWNEWSCRITEFFI
;
A
#
# COMPACT_ATOMS: atom_id res chain seq x y z
N MET A 1 -27.51 -30.56 5.16
CA MET A 1 -27.54 -29.07 5.12
C MET A 1 -26.40 -28.42 5.93
N ILE A 2 -26.07 -28.87 7.11
CA ILE A 2 -24.98 -28.30 7.96
C ILE A 2 -23.59 -28.56 7.34
N GLU A 3 -23.30 -29.77 6.87
CA GLU A 3 -22.00 -30.11 6.26
C GLU A 3 -21.73 -29.31 4.97
N MET A 4 -22.76 -29.07 4.15
CA MET A 4 -22.62 -28.28 2.92
C MET A 4 -22.33 -26.79 3.23
N ARG A 5 -22.92 -26.25 4.29
CA ARG A 5 -22.62 -24.89 4.78
C ARG A 5 -21.19 -24.77 5.28
N VAL A 6 -20.73 -25.71 6.09
CA VAL A 6 -19.37 -25.74 6.62
C VAL A 6 -18.33 -25.84 5.50
N SER A 7 -18.58 -26.71 4.53
CA SER A 7 -17.70 -26.86 3.34
C SER A 7 -17.63 -25.58 2.52
N LEU A 8 -18.75 -24.88 2.33
CA LEU A 8 -18.80 -23.60 1.59
C LEU A 8 -18.07 -22.47 2.33
N GLU A 9 -18.22 -22.41 3.65
CA GLU A 9 -17.52 -21.41 4.49
C GLU A 9 -16.02 -21.64 4.51
N VAL A 10 -15.55 -22.88 4.59
CA VAL A 10 -14.13 -23.23 4.54
C VAL A 10 -13.52 -22.85 3.18
N LYS A 11 -14.24 -23.12 2.09
CA LYS A 11 -13.80 -22.73 0.74
C LYS A 11 -13.75 -21.21 0.57
N LEU A 12 -14.70 -20.48 1.15
CA LEU A 12 -14.74 -19.03 1.08
C LEU A 12 -13.61 -18.39 1.91
N ASP A 13 -13.32 -18.92 3.10
CA ASP A 13 -12.17 -18.51 3.91
C ASP A 13 -10.85 -18.70 3.13
N SER A 14 -10.69 -19.85 2.48
CA SER A 14 -9.49 -20.15 1.70
C SER A 14 -9.32 -19.19 0.54
N ASN A 15 -10.40 -18.84 -0.17
CA ASN A 15 -10.35 -17.92 -1.30
C ASN A 15 -9.98 -16.49 -0.84
N ILE A 16 -10.59 -16.01 0.25
CA ILE A 16 -10.28 -14.68 0.81
C ILE A 16 -8.85 -14.63 1.32
N LEU A 17 -8.39 -15.68 2.02
CA LEU A 17 -7.03 -15.77 2.53
C LEU A 17 -5.99 -15.81 1.40
N SER A 18 -6.23 -16.59 0.34
CA SER A 18 -5.38 -16.64 -0.84
C SER A 18 -5.29 -15.26 -1.50
N PHE A 19 -6.45 -14.62 -1.70
CA PHE A 19 -6.50 -13.28 -2.27
C PHE A 19 -5.70 -12.25 -1.46
N ILE A 20 -5.81 -12.26 -0.12
CA ILE A 20 -5.04 -11.35 0.75
C ILE A 20 -3.54 -11.65 0.68
N ARG A 21 -3.13 -12.91 0.56
CA ARG A 21 -1.72 -13.30 0.41
C ARG A 21 -1.12 -12.82 -0.90
N GLU A 22 -1.90 -12.88 -1.97
CA GLU A 22 -1.49 -12.41 -3.30
C GLU A 22 -1.60 -10.88 -3.44
N ASN A 23 -2.47 -10.23 -2.66
CA ASN A 23 -2.75 -8.80 -2.69
C ASN A 23 -2.72 -8.19 -1.29
N PRO A 24 -1.58 -8.21 -0.59
CA PRO A 24 -1.49 -7.61 0.74
C PRO A 24 -1.80 -6.11 0.66
N GLY A 25 -2.41 -5.58 1.72
CA GLY A 25 -2.89 -4.20 1.73
C GLY A 25 -4.18 -3.96 0.94
N CYS A 26 -4.86 -5.01 0.51
CA CYS A 26 -6.16 -4.86 -0.12
C CYS A 26 -7.23 -4.42 0.91
N HIS A 27 -8.19 -3.62 0.46
CA HIS A 27 -9.32 -3.20 1.28
C HIS A 27 -10.57 -4.02 0.96
N LEU A 28 -11.54 -4.03 1.87
CA LEU A 28 -12.78 -4.82 1.78
C LEU A 28 -13.50 -4.68 0.43
N ARG A 29 -13.57 -3.47 -0.14
CA ARG A 29 -14.23 -3.23 -1.43
C ARG A 29 -13.53 -3.94 -2.59
N LYS A 30 -12.17 -3.99 -2.58
CA LYS A 30 -11.37 -4.72 -3.59
C LYS A 30 -11.66 -6.22 -3.47
N ILE A 31 -11.58 -6.79 -2.27
CA ILE A 31 -11.88 -8.21 -2.01
C ILE A 31 -13.30 -8.56 -2.49
N ARG A 32 -14.29 -7.73 -2.15
CA ARG A 32 -15.68 -7.91 -2.58
C ARG A 32 -15.82 -7.97 -4.10
N LYS A 33 -15.19 -7.03 -4.79
CA LYS A 33 -15.26 -6.90 -6.25
C LYS A 33 -14.63 -8.09 -6.94
N GLU A 34 -13.41 -8.42 -6.56
CA GLU A 34 -12.62 -9.46 -7.22
C GLU A 34 -13.18 -10.88 -6.98
N LEU A 35 -13.70 -11.14 -5.78
CA LEU A 35 -14.29 -12.43 -5.44
C LEU A 35 -15.82 -12.50 -5.69
N SER A 36 -16.42 -11.43 -6.23
CA SER A 36 -17.87 -11.34 -6.51
C SER A 36 -18.76 -11.68 -5.31
N LEU A 37 -18.37 -11.22 -4.12
CA LEU A 37 -19.04 -11.53 -2.86
C LEU A 37 -19.95 -10.38 -2.39
N SER A 38 -20.91 -10.67 -1.50
CA SER A 38 -21.68 -9.64 -0.81
C SER A 38 -20.83 -8.92 0.24
N MET A 39 -21.15 -7.66 0.53
CA MET A 39 -20.44 -6.85 1.53
C MET A 39 -20.45 -7.52 2.92
N GLY A 40 -21.62 -7.99 3.34
CA GLY A 40 -21.79 -8.65 4.64
C GLY A 40 -20.98 -9.96 4.74
N SER A 41 -20.98 -10.75 3.67
CA SER A 41 -20.20 -12.01 3.63
C SER A 41 -18.71 -11.73 3.78
N VAL A 42 -18.15 -10.79 3.01
CA VAL A 42 -16.73 -10.43 3.11
C VAL A 42 -16.39 -9.92 4.50
N GLN A 43 -17.20 -9.03 5.05
CA GLN A 43 -16.96 -8.46 6.37
C GLN A 43 -17.01 -9.52 7.49
N TYR A 44 -17.96 -10.43 7.42
CA TYR A 44 -18.05 -11.55 8.35
C TYR A 44 -16.82 -12.44 8.29
N GLN A 45 -16.39 -12.84 7.09
CA GLN A 45 -15.22 -13.71 6.91
C GLN A 45 -13.92 -13.02 7.32
N LEU A 46 -13.73 -11.74 6.99
CA LEU A 46 -12.56 -10.98 7.40
C LEU A 46 -12.46 -10.89 8.92
N ASN A 47 -13.56 -10.59 9.60
CA ASN A 47 -13.60 -10.56 11.06
C ASN A 47 -13.27 -11.93 11.68
N ARG A 48 -13.74 -13.00 11.05
CA ARG A 48 -13.46 -14.38 11.49
C ARG A 48 -12.00 -14.76 11.29
N LEU A 49 -11.43 -14.46 10.13
CA LEU A 49 -10.02 -14.72 9.81
C LEU A 49 -9.08 -13.92 10.71
N GLU A 50 -9.43 -12.67 11.01
CA GLU A 50 -8.66 -11.80 11.91
C GLU A 50 -8.72 -12.33 13.36
N LYS A 51 -9.89 -12.72 13.87
CA LYS A 51 -10.04 -13.36 15.19
C LYS A 51 -9.26 -14.67 15.32
N ARG A 52 -9.12 -15.43 14.24
CA ARG A 52 -8.32 -16.66 14.19
C ARG A 52 -6.83 -16.38 14.05
N GLY A 53 -6.41 -15.14 13.93
CA GLY A 53 -5.00 -14.74 13.81
C GLY A 53 -4.32 -15.19 12.52
N VAL A 54 -5.07 -15.44 11.42
CA VAL A 54 -4.50 -15.82 10.12
C VAL A 54 -4.32 -14.63 9.18
N ILE A 55 -5.00 -13.52 9.46
CA ILE A 55 -4.77 -12.21 8.85
C ILE A 55 -4.66 -11.14 9.92
N THR A 56 -4.10 -10.01 9.56
CA THR A 56 -4.08 -8.79 10.38
C THR A 56 -4.61 -7.62 9.57
N SER A 57 -5.03 -6.56 10.24
CA SER A 57 -5.45 -5.35 9.56
C SER A 57 -4.85 -4.10 10.19
N SER A 58 -4.66 -3.07 9.38
CA SER A 58 -4.39 -1.72 9.84
C SER A 58 -5.50 -0.77 9.40
N LYS A 59 -5.78 0.23 10.22
CA LYS A 59 -6.77 1.26 9.90
C LYS A 59 -6.07 2.57 9.59
N HIS A 60 -6.36 3.13 8.42
CA HIS A 60 -5.85 4.44 8.04
C HIS A 60 -6.98 5.32 7.55
N GLY A 61 -7.34 6.34 8.31
CA GLY A 61 -8.51 7.16 8.07
C GLY A 61 -9.80 6.30 8.06
N PHE A 62 -10.52 6.37 6.95
CA PHE A 62 -11.76 5.60 6.75
C PHE A 62 -11.54 4.21 6.15
N TYR A 63 -10.30 3.88 5.78
CA TYR A 63 -9.98 2.62 5.12
C TYR A 63 -9.33 1.64 6.09
N ARG A 64 -9.67 0.36 5.93
CA ARG A 64 -9.01 -0.76 6.60
C ARG A 64 -8.32 -1.62 5.54
N PHE A 65 -7.03 -1.85 5.74
CA PHE A 65 -6.17 -2.64 4.88
C PHE A 65 -5.88 -3.98 5.54
N TYR A 66 -5.93 -5.06 4.78
CA TYR A 66 -5.75 -6.43 5.27
C TYR A 66 -4.44 -7.02 4.78
N PHE A 67 -3.76 -7.75 5.66
CA PHE A 67 -2.44 -8.34 5.40
C PHE A 67 -2.38 -9.77 5.93
N PRO A 68 -1.55 -10.65 5.30
CA PRO A 68 -1.22 -11.93 5.90
C PRO A 68 -0.44 -11.71 7.21
N VAL A 69 -0.60 -12.63 8.16
CA VAL A 69 0.21 -12.63 9.40
C VAL A 69 1.67 -12.91 9.06
N GLY A 70 2.60 -12.31 9.83
CA GLY A 70 4.04 -12.46 9.65
C GLY A 70 4.69 -11.40 8.75
N MET A 71 3.90 -10.50 8.14
CA MET A 71 4.46 -9.36 7.41
C MET A 71 4.98 -8.28 8.37
N GLU A 72 6.17 -7.74 8.12
CA GLU A 72 6.77 -6.67 8.91
C GLU A 72 5.95 -5.37 8.82
N ASP A 73 5.95 -4.59 9.88
CA ASP A 73 5.17 -3.34 9.92
C ASP A 73 5.67 -2.30 8.93
N PHE A 74 6.97 -2.31 8.63
CA PHE A 74 7.55 -1.44 7.60
C PHE A 74 6.98 -1.76 6.22
N ASP A 75 6.94 -3.05 5.85
CA ASP A 75 6.41 -3.50 4.56
C ASP A 75 4.91 -3.19 4.41
N LYS A 76 4.13 -3.40 5.49
CA LYS A 76 2.70 -3.03 5.52
C LYS A 76 2.51 -1.54 5.21
N LYS A 77 3.30 -0.68 5.85
CA LYS A 77 3.22 0.77 5.68
C LYS A 77 3.62 1.21 4.27
N ILE A 78 4.68 0.62 3.70
CA ILE A 78 5.06 0.86 2.30
C ILE A 78 3.92 0.48 1.35
N ILE A 79 3.35 -0.70 1.52
CA ILE A 79 2.23 -1.19 0.70
C ILE A 79 1.02 -0.26 0.82
N GLU A 80 0.66 0.19 2.02
CA GLU A 80 -0.44 1.12 2.25
C GLU A 80 -0.24 2.45 1.51
N ILE A 81 0.97 3.00 1.54
CA ILE A 81 1.29 4.26 0.86
C ILE A 81 1.27 4.05 -0.65
N LEU A 82 1.94 3.02 -1.14
CA LEU A 82 2.03 2.75 -2.58
C LEU A 82 0.69 2.29 -3.19
N SER A 83 -0.25 1.83 -2.38
CA SER A 83 -1.63 1.56 -2.80
C SER A 83 -2.44 2.83 -3.09
N GLN A 84 -1.95 4.00 -2.67
CA GLN A 84 -2.57 5.30 -2.94
C GLN A 84 -1.87 5.94 -4.14
N GLU A 85 -2.58 6.10 -5.24
CA GLU A 85 -2.01 6.61 -6.50
C GLU A 85 -1.26 7.93 -6.33
N THR A 86 -1.85 8.89 -5.61
CA THR A 86 -1.22 10.18 -5.34
C THR A 86 0.08 10.06 -4.54
N ALA A 87 0.10 9.24 -3.48
CA ALA A 87 1.30 9.05 -2.67
C ALA A 87 2.41 8.35 -3.47
N LYS A 88 2.03 7.39 -4.31
CA LYS A 88 2.93 6.71 -5.24
C LYS A 88 3.55 7.68 -6.23
N GLN A 89 2.74 8.54 -6.87
CA GLN A 89 3.23 9.56 -7.83
C GLN A 89 4.19 10.55 -7.16
N ILE A 90 3.86 11.02 -5.95
CA ILE A 90 4.75 11.90 -5.18
C ILE A 90 6.09 11.22 -4.90
N LEU A 91 6.07 9.97 -4.41
CA LEU A 91 7.29 9.23 -4.09
C LEU A 91 8.15 9.00 -5.34
N LEU A 92 7.54 8.59 -6.45
CA LEU A 92 8.23 8.40 -7.72
C LEU A 92 8.86 9.70 -8.23
N PHE A 93 8.15 10.81 -8.12
CA PHE A 93 8.69 12.11 -8.52
C PHE A 93 9.88 12.55 -7.66
N ILE A 94 9.81 12.31 -6.33
CA ILE A 94 10.94 12.58 -5.43
C ILE A 94 12.16 11.73 -5.80
N ILE A 95 11.95 10.44 -6.13
CA ILE A 95 13.03 9.55 -6.57
C ILE A 95 13.65 10.08 -7.86
N LYS A 96 12.84 10.45 -8.84
CA LYS A 96 13.29 10.92 -10.16
C LYS A 96 14.06 12.23 -10.08
N GLN A 97 13.56 13.20 -9.35
CA GLN A 97 14.16 14.54 -9.26
C GLN A 97 15.27 14.63 -8.20
N GLY A 98 15.33 13.67 -7.27
CA GLY A 98 16.29 13.60 -6.19
C GLY A 98 16.00 14.55 -5.03
N ASN A 99 15.57 15.80 -5.30
CA ASN A 99 15.40 16.83 -4.27
C ASN A 99 14.37 17.91 -4.66
N PRO A 100 13.12 17.53 -5.06
CA PRO A 100 12.11 18.49 -5.48
C PRO A 100 11.57 19.34 -4.30
N THR A 101 11.08 20.53 -4.64
CA THR A 101 10.30 21.38 -3.74
C THR A 101 8.85 20.93 -3.66
N GLN A 102 8.14 21.37 -2.63
CA GLN A 102 6.69 21.13 -2.51
C GLN A 102 5.90 21.66 -3.71
N SER A 103 6.29 22.81 -4.25
CA SER A 103 5.63 23.41 -5.41
C SER A 103 5.83 22.59 -6.69
N GLU A 104 7.04 22.07 -6.91
CA GLU A 104 7.33 21.18 -8.04
C GLU A 104 6.51 19.90 -7.96
N ILE A 105 6.41 19.31 -6.77
CA ILE A 105 5.56 18.13 -6.53
C ILE A 105 4.08 18.45 -6.81
N ALA A 106 3.58 19.60 -6.35
CA ALA A 106 2.19 20.01 -6.55
C ALA A 106 1.84 20.15 -8.04
N ILE A 107 2.75 20.75 -8.82
CA ILE A 107 2.59 20.94 -10.26
C ILE A 107 2.60 19.59 -10.99
N GLU A 108 3.59 18.73 -10.70
CA GLU A 108 3.75 17.44 -11.38
C GLU A 108 2.57 16.49 -11.12
N VAL A 109 2.13 16.43 -9.87
CA VAL A 109 1.03 15.51 -9.47
C VAL A 109 -0.35 16.11 -9.72
N GLY A 110 -0.42 17.43 -10.01
CA GLY A 110 -1.68 18.11 -10.29
C GLY A 110 -2.59 18.27 -9.07
N ILE A 111 -2.02 18.45 -7.87
CA ILE A 111 -2.77 18.59 -6.63
C ILE A 111 -2.38 19.86 -5.86
N ALA A 112 -3.27 20.31 -4.98
CA ALA A 112 -3.00 21.49 -4.14
C ALA A 112 -1.86 21.25 -3.13
N SER A 113 -1.05 22.30 -2.85
CA SER A 113 0.04 22.23 -1.87
C SER A 113 -0.33 21.66 -0.49
N PRO A 114 -1.50 21.96 0.09
CA PRO A 114 -1.91 21.32 1.35
C PRO A 114 -2.05 19.79 1.23
N SER A 115 -2.54 19.29 0.09
CA SER A 115 -2.64 17.85 -0.18
C SER A 115 -1.26 17.21 -0.31
N VAL A 116 -0.31 17.88 -0.98
CA VAL A 116 1.10 17.43 -1.03
C VAL A 116 1.65 17.31 0.38
N ASN A 117 1.47 18.33 1.21
CA ASN A 117 1.98 18.34 2.57
C ASN A 117 1.45 17.15 3.38
N TRP A 118 0.17 16.82 3.25
CA TRP A 118 -0.43 15.67 3.94
C TRP A 118 0.23 14.34 3.54
N HIS A 119 0.45 14.11 2.25
CA HIS A 119 1.11 12.88 1.77
C HIS A 119 2.59 12.84 2.16
N VAL A 120 3.29 13.95 2.03
CA VAL A 120 4.71 14.07 2.35
C VAL A 120 4.97 13.86 3.85
N GLN A 121 4.15 14.42 4.73
CA GLN A 121 4.28 14.19 6.17
C GLN A 121 4.20 12.70 6.53
N ARG A 122 3.30 11.96 5.90
CA ARG A 122 3.20 10.51 6.10
C ARG A 122 4.46 9.76 5.64
N LEU A 123 5.05 10.16 4.52
CA LEU A 123 6.30 9.58 4.03
C LEU A 123 7.47 9.90 4.97
N ILE A 124 7.47 11.10 5.58
CA ILE A 124 8.47 11.52 6.59
C ILE A 124 8.30 10.70 7.89
N GLU A 125 7.08 10.55 8.40
CA GLU A 125 6.79 9.74 9.60
C GLU A 125 7.27 8.29 9.45
N LEU A 126 7.21 7.75 8.23
CA LEU A 126 7.72 6.43 7.90
C LEU A 126 9.22 6.40 7.64
N LYS A 127 9.91 7.54 7.73
CA LYS A 127 11.33 7.67 7.42
C LYS A 127 11.72 7.18 6.01
N ILE A 128 10.81 7.33 5.06
CA ILE A 128 11.04 7.05 3.64
C ILE A 128 11.71 8.25 2.98
N ILE A 129 11.23 9.45 3.33
CA ILE A 129 11.78 10.73 2.88
C ILE A 129 12.09 11.62 4.05
N GLU A 130 12.92 12.63 3.83
CA GLU A 130 13.18 13.72 4.78
C GLU A 130 12.96 15.08 4.14
N GLU A 131 12.61 16.07 4.96
CA GLU A 131 12.50 17.46 4.57
C GLU A 131 13.84 18.18 4.79
N ILE A 132 14.27 18.92 3.78
CA ILE A 132 15.45 19.78 3.85
C ILE A 132 15.01 21.22 3.64
N LYS A 133 15.49 22.13 4.47
CA LYS A 133 15.32 23.56 4.26
C LYS A 133 16.38 24.07 3.29
N ASP A 134 15.93 24.68 2.20
CA ASP A 134 16.77 25.35 1.21
C ASP A 134 16.30 26.82 1.09
N GLY A 135 16.87 27.67 1.92
CA GLY A 135 16.43 29.07 2.08
C GLY A 135 14.98 29.15 2.54
N LYS A 136 14.11 29.72 1.69
CA LYS A 136 12.65 29.81 1.95
C LYS A 136 11.85 28.59 1.47
N TYR A 137 12.50 27.63 0.80
CA TYR A 137 11.86 26.48 0.21
C TYR A 137 12.06 25.24 1.10
N LYS A 138 11.07 24.35 1.07
CA LYS A 138 11.15 23.00 1.60
C LYS A 138 11.39 22.05 0.43
N ARG A 139 12.43 21.23 0.54
CA ARG A 139 12.76 20.19 -0.43
C ARG A 139 12.66 18.83 0.23
N TYR A 140 12.43 17.81 -0.56
CA TYR A 140 12.23 16.45 -0.08
C TYR A 140 13.16 15.48 -0.79
N ARG A 141 13.82 14.61 -0.04
CA ARG A 141 14.67 13.55 -0.59
C ARG A 141 14.46 12.23 0.13
N ILE A 142 14.91 11.15 -0.48
CA ILE A 142 14.88 9.81 0.13
C ILE A 142 15.86 9.76 1.31
N VAL A 143 15.41 9.18 2.44
CA VAL A 143 16.25 8.98 3.63
C VAL A 143 17.18 7.79 3.41
N GLY A 144 18.49 8.02 3.64
CA GLY A 144 19.50 6.98 3.58
C GLY A 144 19.82 6.48 2.18
N SER A 145 20.39 5.28 2.10
CA SER A 145 20.67 4.67 0.79
C SER A 145 19.34 4.28 0.13
N HIS A 146 19.28 4.46 -1.18
CA HIS A 146 18.19 3.92 -2.02
C HIS A 146 17.98 2.41 -1.79
N GLU A 147 18.92 1.77 -1.13
CA GLU A 147 18.95 0.33 -0.88
C GLU A 147 17.74 -0.18 -0.08
N LYS A 148 17.31 0.51 0.99
CA LYS A 148 16.13 0.08 1.75
C LYS A 148 14.84 0.17 0.92
N LEU A 149 14.72 1.24 0.13
CA LEU A 149 13.58 1.40 -0.77
C LEU A 149 13.63 0.40 -1.91
N LEU A 150 14.81 0.17 -2.49
CA LEU A 150 15.04 -0.85 -3.52
C LEU A 150 14.71 -2.25 -2.98
N ASN A 151 15.15 -2.57 -1.77
CA ASN A 151 14.86 -3.86 -1.15
C ASN A 151 13.35 -4.06 -0.93
N ALA A 152 12.62 -3.03 -0.48
CA ALA A 152 11.17 -3.08 -0.36
C ALA A 152 10.48 -3.25 -1.72
N VAL A 153 10.94 -2.55 -2.76
CA VAL A 153 10.41 -2.67 -4.13
C VAL A 153 10.71 -4.05 -4.72
N VAL A 154 11.92 -4.56 -4.53
CA VAL A 154 12.33 -5.91 -4.97
C VAL A 154 11.54 -6.98 -4.22
N PHE A 155 11.32 -6.82 -2.92
CA PHE A 155 10.48 -7.70 -2.11
C PHE A 155 9.06 -7.74 -2.66
N ILE A 156 8.44 -6.59 -2.91
CA ILE A 156 7.10 -6.50 -3.48
C ILE A 156 7.04 -7.16 -4.86
N LYS A 157 8.03 -6.91 -5.72
CA LYS A 157 8.12 -7.53 -7.04
C LYS A 157 8.17 -9.06 -6.97
N ASN A 158 8.96 -9.59 -6.07
CA ASN A 158 9.21 -11.03 -6.00
C ASN A 158 8.10 -11.81 -5.29
N TYR A 159 7.52 -11.23 -4.25
CA TYR A 159 6.55 -11.92 -3.40
C TYR A 159 5.10 -11.55 -3.67
N PHE A 160 4.85 -10.43 -4.37
CA PHE A 160 3.51 -9.93 -4.65
C PHE A 160 3.37 -9.50 -6.13
N PRO A 161 3.46 -10.44 -7.09
CA PRO A 161 3.44 -10.13 -8.52
C PRO A 161 2.20 -9.35 -8.98
N SER A 162 1.04 -9.59 -8.36
CA SER A 162 -0.20 -8.88 -8.68
C SER A 162 -0.13 -7.38 -8.32
N LEU A 163 0.44 -7.04 -7.17
CA LEU A 163 0.71 -5.66 -6.79
C LEU A 163 1.77 -5.04 -7.70
N TRP A 164 2.82 -5.78 -8.01
CA TRP A 164 3.85 -5.33 -8.93
C TRP A 164 3.29 -5.02 -10.31
N ASN A 165 2.45 -5.88 -10.88
CA ASN A 165 1.83 -5.66 -12.18
C ASN A 165 0.92 -4.43 -12.19
N GLU A 166 0.21 -4.16 -11.08
CA GLU A 166 -0.58 -2.94 -10.91
C GLU A 166 0.30 -1.68 -10.88
N TRP A 167 1.54 -1.78 -10.39
CA TRP A 167 2.46 -0.65 -10.24
C TRP A 167 3.49 -0.54 -11.35
N SER A 168 3.86 -1.64 -12.03
CA SER A 168 5.01 -1.73 -12.94
C SER A 168 4.90 -0.86 -14.18
N CYS A 169 3.69 -0.59 -14.66
CA CYS A 169 3.49 0.29 -15.82
C CYS A 169 4.09 1.69 -15.64
N ARG A 170 4.42 2.08 -14.39
CA ARG A 170 4.98 3.40 -14.09
C ARG A 170 6.31 3.35 -13.31
N ILE A 171 6.65 2.21 -12.71
CA ILE A 171 7.88 2.08 -11.90
C ILE A 171 9.08 1.62 -12.75
N THR A 172 8.85 0.81 -13.77
CA THR A 172 9.93 0.32 -14.66
C THR A 172 10.68 1.44 -15.38
N GLU A 173 10.03 2.57 -15.64
CA GLU A 173 10.68 3.75 -16.24
C GLU A 173 11.72 4.43 -15.31
N PHE A 174 11.72 4.09 -14.01
CA PHE A 174 12.55 4.75 -13.00
C PHE A 174 13.74 3.90 -12.50
N PHE A 175 13.74 2.60 -12.80
CA PHE A 175 14.77 1.67 -12.30
C PHE A 175 15.59 1.01 -13.43
N ILE A 176 15.39 1.46 -14.68
CA ILE A 176 16.25 1.18 -15.83
C ILE A 176 17.09 2.41 -16.13
#